data_022fed84c399f06d44733a3c88c81c28
#
_entry.id   022fed84c399f06d44733a3c88c81c28
#
_cell.length_a   1.000
_cell.length_b   1.000
_cell.length_c   1.000
_cell.angle_alpha   90.00
_cell.angle_beta   90.00
_cell.angle_gamma   90.00
#
_symmetry.space_group_name_H-M   'P 1'
#
loop_
_entity.id
_entity.type
_entity.pdbx_description
1 polymer ?
#
loop_
_entity_poly.entity_id
_entity_poly.type
_entity_poly.pdbx_seq_one_letter_code
_entity_poly.pdbx_strand_id
1 'polypeptide(L)'
;MKITVSIIALWLCVPALGQTSLADYRAAVADYSWQLKIAASKSNAAAETAGQARTGYLPRLAMDGSFTATVRHFDGVERWTFSLLPQLVQTVYGGGAVRAAARQAELGYGIALCDEEFSRLDVYSLE
;
A
#
# COMPACT_ATOMS: atom_id res chain seq x y z
N MET A 1 65.68 7.03 14.78
CA MET A 1 65.12 5.69 14.48
C MET A 1 63.91 5.26 15.33
N LYS A 2 63.56 5.91 16.41
CA LYS A 2 62.39 5.57 17.25
C LYS A 2 61.09 6.28 16.84
N ILE A 3 61.15 7.41 16.13
CA ILE A 3 59.99 8.22 15.73
C ILE A 3 59.33 7.66 14.46
N THR A 4 60.11 7.08 13.53
CA THR A 4 59.60 6.51 12.27
C THR A 4 58.78 5.23 12.48
N VAL A 5 59.10 4.43 13.51
CA VAL A 5 58.37 3.21 13.85
C VAL A 5 56.98 3.55 14.45
N SER A 6 56.88 4.64 15.22
CA SER A 6 55.60 5.09 15.82
C SER A 6 54.59 5.59 14.77
N ILE A 7 55.08 6.24 13.70
CA ILE A 7 54.20 6.75 12.62
C ILE A 7 53.66 5.60 11.76
N ILE A 8 54.46 4.55 11.52
CA ILE A 8 54.05 3.37 10.77
C ILE A 8 53.02 2.55 11.56
N ALA A 9 53.16 2.45 12.88
CA ALA A 9 52.15 1.78 13.73
C ALA A 9 50.81 2.50 13.77
N LEU A 10 50.80 3.84 13.65
CA LEU A 10 49.56 4.64 13.61
C LEU A 10 48.79 4.46 12.27
N TRP A 11 49.52 4.18 11.18
CA TRP A 11 48.90 3.97 9.84
C TRP A 11 48.30 2.58 9.65
N LEU A 12 48.74 1.57 10.44
CA LEU A 12 48.15 0.22 10.39
C LEU A 12 46.85 0.07 11.21
N CYS A 13 46.52 1.04 12.05
CA CYS A 13 45.31 0.97 12.90
C CYS A 13 44.03 1.55 12.27
N VAL A 14 44.12 2.14 11.07
CA VAL A 14 43.01 2.83 10.40
C VAL A 14 41.99 1.92 9.69
N PRO A 15 42.32 0.69 9.21
CA PRO A 15 41.34 -0.14 8.52
C PRO A 15 40.36 -0.92 9.42
N ALA A 16 40.49 -0.85 10.75
CA ALA A 16 39.63 -1.66 11.65
C ALA A 16 38.26 -1.02 11.96
N LEU A 17 38.01 0.23 11.52
CA LEU A 17 36.74 0.93 11.79
C LEU A 17 35.66 0.77 10.72
N GLY A 18 35.90 -0.05 9.71
CA GLY A 18 34.99 -0.23 8.57
C GLY A 18 34.31 -1.59 8.48
N GLN A 19 34.31 -2.40 9.54
CA GLN A 19 33.57 -3.67 9.51
C GLN A 19 32.10 -3.42 9.86
N THR A 20 31.29 -3.09 8.84
CA THR A 20 29.85 -3.16 8.96
C THR A 20 29.45 -4.58 9.30
N SER A 21 28.72 -4.76 10.41
CA SER A 21 28.17 -6.06 10.77
C SER A 21 27.24 -6.56 9.67
N LEU A 22 27.23 -7.88 9.42
CA LEU A 22 26.27 -8.48 8.48
C LEU A 22 24.82 -8.09 8.82
N ALA A 23 24.53 -7.88 10.10
CA ALA A 23 23.22 -7.43 10.56
C ALA A 23 22.95 -5.98 10.13
N ASP A 24 23.92 -5.08 10.22
CA ASP A 24 23.78 -3.68 9.80
C ASP A 24 23.64 -3.57 8.28
N TYR A 25 24.36 -4.41 7.52
CA TYR A 25 24.25 -4.48 6.08
C TYR A 25 22.83 -4.96 5.66
N ARG A 26 22.32 -6.04 6.26
CA ARG A 26 20.96 -6.51 6.01
C ARG A 26 19.89 -5.49 6.35
N ALA A 27 20.07 -4.76 7.45
CA ALA A 27 19.16 -3.68 7.81
C ALA A 27 19.19 -2.55 6.78
N ALA A 28 20.36 -2.16 6.29
CA ALA A 28 20.52 -1.14 5.26
C ALA A 28 19.90 -1.59 3.92
N VAL A 29 20.09 -2.86 3.51
CA VAL A 29 19.47 -3.42 2.30
C VAL A 29 17.95 -3.44 2.41
N ALA A 30 17.41 -3.83 3.57
CA ALA A 30 15.98 -3.83 3.82
C ALA A 30 15.39 -2.41 3.70
N ASP A 31 16.11 -1.40 4.18
CA ASP A 31 15.66 -0.01 4.15
C ASP A 31 15.77 0.63 2.75
N TYR A 32 16.70 0.18 1.93
CA TYR A 32 16.93 0.72 0.58
C TYR A 32 16.21 -0.03 -0.54
N SER A 33 15.80 -1.28 -0.30
CA SER A 33 15.15 -2.12 -1.31
C SER A 33 13.76 -1.64 -1.67
N TRP A 34 13.59 -1.19 -2.92
CA TRP A 34 12.29 -0.85 -3.49
C TRP A 34 11.35 -2.05 -3.58
N GLN A 35 11.91 -3.24 -3.82
CA GLN A 35 11.13 -4.49 -3.90
C GLN A 35 10.44 -4.80 -2.59
N LEU A 36 11.14 -4.68 -1.46
CA LEU A 36 10.56 -4.87 -0.14
C LEU A 36 9.50 -3.82 0.19
N LYS A 37 9.74 -2.56 -0.18
CA LYS A 37 8.74 -1.48 0.01
C LYS A 37 7.48 -1.72 -0.82
N ILE A 38 7.63 -2.20 -2.06
CA ILE A 38 6.50 -2.58 -2.92
C ILE A 38 5.75 -3.78 -2.32
N ALA A 39 6.45 -4.82 -1.87
CA ALA A 39 5.83 -5.98 -1.25
C ALA A 39 5.05 -5.61 0.01
N ALA A 40 5.64 -4.82 0.90
CA ALA A 40 4.96 -4.30 2.10
C ALA A 40 3.76 -3.40 1.76
N SER A 41 3.85 -2.58 0.72
CA SER A 41 2.71 -1.77 0.28
C SER A 41 1.57 -2.63 -0.28
N LYS A 42 1.89 -3.73 -0.98
CA LYS A 42 0.90 -4.69 -1.50
C LYS A 42 0.21 -5.45 -0.36
N SER A 43 0.94 -5.90 0.65
CA SER A 43 0.36 -6.58 1.80
C SER A 43 -0.57 -5.65 2.60
N ASN A 44 -0.17 -4.38 2.80
CA ASN A 44 -1.01 -3.37 3.43
C ASN A 44 -2.27 -3.08 2.60
N ALA A 45 -2.16 -2.93 1.28
CA ALA A 45 -3.31 -2.74 0.40
C ALA A 45 -4.28 -3.94 0.43
N ALA A 46 -3.76 -5.16 0.52
CA ALA A 46 -4.58 -6.37 0.67
C ALA A 46 -5.28 -6.40 2.04
N ALA A 47 -4.64 -5.95 3.12
CA ALA A 47 -5.25 -5.83 4.44
C ALA A 47 -6.42 -4.83 4.42
N GLU A 48 -6.25 -3.67 3.80
CA GLU A 48 -7.31 -2.66 3.64
C GLU A 48 -8.46 -3.20 2.77
N THR A 49 -8.15 -3.96 1.72
CA THR A 49 -9.17 -4.61 0.87
C THR A 49 -9.98 -5.63 1.67
N ALA A 50 -9.35 -6.41 2.56
CA ALA A 50 -10.04 -7.33 3.45
C ALA A 50 -10.95 -6.58 4.44
N GLY A 51 -10.50 -5.45 4.98
CA GLY A 51 -11.32 -4.54 5.78
C GLY A 51 -12.51 -4.01 4.99
N GLN A 52 -12.29 -3.54 3.78
CA GLN A 52 -13.33 -3.03 2.89
C GLN A 52 -14.38 -4.09 2.53
N ALA A 53 -13.99 -5.35 2.30
CA ALA A 53 -14.93 -6.40 1.97
C ALA A 53 -15.98 -6.65 3.07
N ARG A 54 -15.61 -6.43 4.34
CA ARG A 54 -16.53 -6.52 5.49
C ARG A 54 -17.55 -5.39 5.52
N THR A 55 -17.23 -4.22 4.93
CA THR A 55 -18.17 -3.09 4.88
C THR A 55 -19.36 -3.33 3.95
N GLY A 56 -19.36 -4.41 3.17
CA GLY A 56 -20.51 -4.82 2.37
C GLY A 56 -21.81 -5.08 3.14
N TYR A 57 -21.73 -5.22 4.47
CA TYR A 57 -22.90 -5.30 5.36
C TYR A 57 -23.43 -3.93 5.79
N LEU A 58 -22.66 -2.86 5.59
CA LEU A 58 -23.04 -1.51 6.00
C LEU A 58 -23.90 -0.84 4.93
N PRO A 59 -24.82 0.06 5.33
CA PRO A 59 -25.55 0.86 4.39
C PRO A 59 -24.61 1.80 3.61
N ARG A 60 -24.83 1.90 2.31
CA ARG A 60 -24.11 2.80 1.42
C ARG A 60 -24.94 4.05 1.20
N LEU A 61 -24.39 5.20 1.50
CA LEU A 61 -24.95 6.49 1.15
C LEU A 61 -24.36 6.92 -0.19
N ALA A 62 -25.20 7.04 -1.21
CA ALA A 62 -24.86 7.63 -2.48
C ALA A 62 -25.58 8.97 -2.63
N MET A 63 -24.98 9.90 -3.32
CA MET A 63 -25.57 11.19 -3.63
C MET A 63 -25.40 11.45 -5.13
N ASP A 64 -26.50 11.43 -5.84
CA ASP A 64 -26.54 11.72 -7.27
C ASP A 64 -26.93 13.19 -7.49
N GLY A 65 -26.03 13.93 -8.14
CA GLY A 65 -26.25 15.33 -8.50
C GLY A 65 -26.30 15.47 -10.02
N SER A 66 -27.35 16.08 -10.57
CA SER A 66 -27.40 16.46 -11.96
C SER A 66 -27.70 17.93 -12.14
N PHE A 67 -27.01 18.54 -13.08
CA PHE A 67 -27.23 19.90 -13.50
C PHE A 67 -27.50 19.90 -15.00
N THR A 68 -28.68 20.41 -15.39
CA THR A 68 -29.06 20.47 -16.80
C THR A 68 -29.38 21.91 -17.17
N ALA A 69 -28.66 22.45 -18.14
CA ALA A 69 -28.93 23.74 -18.75
C ALA A 69 -29.55 23.50 -20.13
N THR A 70 -30.79 23.92 -20.34
CA THR A 70 -31.47 23.82 -21.64
C THR A 70 -31.61 25.23 -22.21
N VAL A 71 -30.89 25.48 -23.31
CA VAL A 71 -30.98 26.71 -24.10
C VAL A 71 -31.87 26.42 -25.30
N ARG A 72 -33.06 27.01 -25.36
CA ARG A 72 -33.92 26.95 -26.54
C ARG A 72 -33.65 28.17 -27.39
N HIS A 73 -33.13 27.95 -28.58
CA HIS A 73 -32.72 29.02 -29.52
C HIS A 73 -33.86 29.87 -30.06
N PHE A 74 -35.11 29.41 -29.94
CA PHE A 74 -36.29 30.13 -30.50
C PHE A 74 -37.07 31.02 -29.50
N ASP A 75 -36.93 30.77 -28.16
CA ASP A 75 -37.70 31.50 -27.16
C ASP A 75 -36.87 32.28 -26.14
N GLY A 76 -35.54 32.19 -26.23
CA GLY A 76 -34.63 32.88 -25.29
C GLY A 76 -34.82 32.49 -23.81
N VAL A 77 -35.53 31.39 -23.53
CA VAL A 77 -35.77 30.89 -22.18
C VAL A 77 -34.65 29.92 -21.81
N GLU A 78 -33.74 30.41 -20.98
CA GLU A 78 -32.75 29.56 -20.29
C GLU A 78 -33.43 28.87 -19.10
N ARG A 79 -33.52 27.54 -19.16
CA ARG A 79 -34.04 26.73 -18.04
C ARG A 79 -32.91 25.97 -17.40
N TRP A 80 -32.66 26.29 -16.14
CA TRP A 80 -31.68 25.61 -15.30
C TRP A 80 -32.42 24.62 -14.40
N THR A 81 -32.02 23.37 -14.44
CA THR A 81 -32.56 22.35 -13.56
C THR A 81 -31.43 21.74 -12.77
N PHE A 82 -31.51 21.88 -11.45
CA PHE A 82 -30.60 21.23 -10.53
C PHE A 82 -31.38 20.16 -9.77
N SER A 83 -30.88 18.94 -9.76
CA SER A 83 -31.44 17.88 -8.93
C SER A 83 -30.34 17.23 -8.09
N LEU A 84 -30.65 17.03 -6.81
CA LEU A 84 -29.79 16.37 -5.85
C LEU A 84 -30.61 15.27 -5.18
N LEU A 85 -30.22 14.01 -5.40
CA LEU A 85 -30.94 12.83 -4.90
C LEU A 85 -30.02 12.05 -3.94
N PRO A 86 -30.19 12.21 -2.62
CA PRO A 86 -29.55 11.33 -1.67
C PRO A 86 -30.22 9.97 -1.69
N GLN A 87 -29.42 8.92 -1.79
CA GLN A 87 -29.89 7.52 -1.83
C GLN A 87 -29.16 6.71 -0.77
N LEU A 88 -29.91 6.02 0.09
CA LEU A 88 -29.39 5.07 1.05
C LEU A 88 -29.72 3.66 0.57
N VAL A 89 -28.69 2.86 0.29
CA VAL A 89 -28.84 1.47 -0.16
C VAL A 89 -28.20 0.53 0.84
N GLN A 90 -28.98 -0.41 1.35
CA GLN A 90 -28.50 -1.47 2.22
C GLN A 90 -28.90 -2.83 1.67
N THR A 91 -27.93 -3.71 1.50
CA THR A 91 -28.19 -5.11 1.12
C THR A 91 -28.58 -5.89 2.36
N VAL A 92 -29.87 -6.21 2.50
CA VAL A 92 -30.39 -6.96 3.65
C VAL A 92 -30.06 -8.45 3.52
N TYR A 93 -30.11 -8.98 2.30
CA TYR A 93 -29.77 -10.37 2.02
C TYR A 93 -29.16 -10.50 0.62
N GLY A 94 -28.00 -11.10 0.53
CA GLY A 94 -27.27 -11.31 -0.72
C GLY A 94 -26.85 -12.76 -0.96
N GLY A 95 -27.62 -13.75 -0.44
CA GLY A 95 -27.30 -15.17 -0.67
C GLY A 95 -25.91 -15.60 -0.20
N GLY A 96 -25.33 -14.93 0.79
CA GLY A 96 -23.98 -15.21 1.28
C GLY A 96 -22.84 -14.56 0.46
N ALA A 97 -23.14 -13.79 -0.58
CA ALA A 97 -22.13 -13.17 -1.45
C ALA A 97 -21.15 -12.26 -0.66
N VAL A 98 -21.65 -11.46 0.26
CA VAL A 98 -20.79 -10.57 1.10
C VAL A 98 -19.84 -11.41 1.96
N ARG A 99 -20.32 -12.52 2.53
CA ARG A 99 -19.48 -13.42 3.34
C ARG A 99 -18.42 -14.12 2.48
N ALA A 100 -18.78 -14.53 1.28
CA ALA A 100 -17.83 -15.14 0.34
C ALA A 100 -16.77 -14.12 -0.11
N ALA A 101 -17.17 -12.87 -0.41
CA ALA A 101 -16.27 -11.79 -0.76
C ALA A 101 -15.29 -11.44 0.40
N ALA A 102 -15.80 -11.40 1.63
CA ALA A 102 -14.95 -11.17 2.80
C ALA A 102 -13.91 -12.29 2.98
N ARG A 103 -14.31 -13.55 2.85
CA ARG A 103 -13.37 -14.68 2.92
C ARG A 103 -12.36 -14.67 1.79
N GLN A 104 -12.78 -14.35 0.57
CA GLN A 104 -11.88 -14.23 -0.57
C GLN A 104 -10.83 -13.14 -0.32
N ALA A 105 -11.24 -12.00 0.21
CA ALA A 105 -10.32 -10.91 0.52
C ALA A 105 -9.35 -11.26 1.67
N GLU A 106 -9.80 -11.99 2.70
CA GLU A 106 -8.94 -12.52 3.76
C GLU A 106 -7.88 -13.49 3.25
N LEU A 107 -8.28 -14.41 2.35
CA LEU A 107 -7.33 -15.32 1.69
C LEU A 107 -6.35 -14.57 0.79
N GLY A 108 -6.82 -13.54 0.07
CA GLY A 108 -5.98 -12.64 -0.72
C GLY A 108 -4.93 -11.92 0.13
N TYR A 109 -5.29 -11.48 1.32
CA TYR A 109 -4.34 -10.92 2.28
C TYR A 109 -3.30 -11.96 2.73
N GLY A 110 -3.72 -13.20 3.01
CA GLY A 110 -2.79 -14.29 3.35
C GLY A 110 -1.77 -14.55 2.22
N ILE A 111 -2.21 -14.53 0.97
CA ILE A 111 -1.32 -14.67 -0.20
C ILE A 111 -0.32 -13.50 -0.25
N ALA A 112 -0.78 -12.26 -0.06
CA ALA A 112 0.08 -11.08 -0.10
C ALA A 112 1.15 -11.09 1.00
N LEU A 113 0.85 -11.65 2.18
CA LEU A 113 1.85 -11.86 3.24
C LEU A 113 2.90 -12.89 2.85
N CYS A 114 2.49 -14.01 2.24
CA CYS A 114 3.44 -14.98 1.73
C CYS A 114 4.34 -14.40 0.63
N ASP A 115 3.79 -13.61 -0.28
CA ASP A 115 4.56 -12.93 -1.33
C ASP A 115 5.55 -11.92 -0.74
N GLU A 116 5.21 -11.24 0.34
CA GLU A 116 6.13 -10.35 1.06
C GLU A 116 7.30 -11.14 1.66
N GLU A 117 7.04 -12.27 2.31
CA GLU A 117 8.10 -13.14 2.86
C GLU A 117 8.98 -13.73 1.76
N PHE A 118 8.39 -14.16 0.63
CA PHE A 118 9.18 -14.61 -0.53
C PHE A 118 10.06 -13.50 -1.08
N SER A 119 9.55 -12.27 -1.19
CA SER A 119 10.35 -11.12 -1.64
C SER A 119 11.51 -10.82 -0.71
N ARG A 120 11.35 -11.02 0.59
CA ARG A 120 12.42 -10.88 1.59
C ARG A 120 13.51 -11.96 1.38
N LEU A 121 13.09 -13.22 1.22
CA LEU A 121 14.01 -14.32 0.97
C LEU A 121 14.76 -14.14 -0.35
N ASP A 122 14.09 -13.68 -1.40
CA ASP A 122 14.69 -13.44 -2.72
C ASP A 122 15.78 -12.35 -2.65
N VAL A 123 15.48 -11.23 -2.01
CA VAL A 123 16.47 -10.14 -1.81
C VAL A 123 17.69 -10.63 -1.02
N TYR A 124 17.51 -11.49 -0.01
CA TYR A 124 18.62 -12.04 0.78
C TYR A 124 19.36 -13.19 0.10
N SER A 125 18.76 -13.84 -0.92
CA SER A 125 19.38 -14.96 -1.64
C SER A 125 20.22 -14.51 -2.83
N LEU A 126 20.03 -13.28 -3.31
CA LEU A 126 20.80 -12.70 -4.42
C LEU A 126 22.18 -12.18 -3.99
N GLU A 127 22.52 -12.29 -2.71
CA GLU A 127 23.82 -11.93 -2.10
C GLU A 127 24.65 -13.18 -1.77
#